data_8dd2d91a938010aa42661685f563b743
#
_entry.id   8dd2d91a938010aa42661685f563b743
#
_cell.length_a   1.000
_cell.length_b   1.000
_cell.length_c   1.000
_cell.angle_alpha   90.00
_cell.angle_beta   90.00
_cell.angle_gamma   90.00
#
_symmetry.space_group_name_H-M   'P 1'
#
loop_
_entity.id
_entity.type
_entity.pdbx_description
1 polymer ?
#
loop_
_entity_poly.entity_id
_entity_poly.type
_entity_poly.pdbx_seq_one_letter_code
_entity_poly.pdbx_strand_id
1 'polypeptide(L)'
;MSSQLGTYVNPLDQLRRYDSEVPRNLVDLLDRTVAHRPNDRAFIDDHTVVTWSEFARITTVTARAIASKGVGPGDRVAVLAGNGIPLTTAYWAIWQLGAIAVPLNHRLLANDLAVQLGDCTPGLLLVGRGKDGLGRAASLESSTPTVFQGDDDYFFSGSEGVDFATPPLDEFSPAAIMYTSGTTGRAKGVVISHGNAIQNSVTCTAVTGRRSDDIELIMVPQFNVTGLCSQTIPAVHLGMTAVLLNGFNAESVVDLVREHAVTSTVGAPTMWWRILESAGDTQLTSLRLALYGGAPMPTALLDRMNSVLTSASFGNGYGMTETCSMVTYLGGEDALSHAESVGQPLPVTDLRIVDPESNQDVESGSVGEVIVKGPQVAIGYWIEGTVAPLVDRDGWYHTGDAARLIDGFIVLADRLKEVIKRGGESIFSIEIEEILYQHPAVLEAAVVGVPDHMWGEKVLAAVVCKPGAYTDEGDIQNFCRKSLASFKVPSFVEFVDELPRNAGGKVVKGILKGRFTRSEVAEADG
;
A
#
# COMPACT_ATOMS: atom_id res chain seq x y z
N MET A 1 3.61 33.14 -30.47
CA MET A 1 4.36 32.52 -29.39
C MET A 1 3.74 31.15 -29.18
N SER A 2 4.25 30.15 -29.88
CA SER A 2 3.80 28.75 -29.81
C SER A 2 4.45 28.11 -28.58
N SER A 3 3.62 27.65 -27.68
CA SER A 3 4.01 26.91 -26.50
C SER A 3 4.71 25.61 -26.88
N GLN A 4 5.99 25.51 -26.59
CA GLN A 4 6.69 24.22 -26.49
C GLN A 4 6.17 23.48 -25.25
N LEU A 5 5.03 22.83 -25.37
CA LEU A 5 4.68 21.71 -24.51
C LEU A 5 5.59 20.56 -24.98
N GLY A 6 6.63 20.26 -24.18
CA GLY A 6 7.42 19.05 -24.36
C GLY A 6 6.44 17.86 -24.46
N THR A 7 6.66 16.99 -25.41
CA THR A 7 5.88 15.78 -25.62
C THR A 7 5.90 14.97 -24.31
N TYR A 8 4.80 15.02 -23.57
CA TYR A 8 4.55 14.13 -22.45
C TYR A 8 4.54 12.70 -22.99
N VAL A 9 5.57 11.93 -22.66
CA VAL A 9 5.60 10.51 -22.98
C VAL A 9 4.67 9.82 -21.99
N ASN A 10 3.49 9.43 -22.46
CA ASN A 10 2.51 8.74 -21.65
C ASN A 10 3.09 7.40 -21.17
N PRO A 11 3.19 7.13 -19.86
CA PRO A 11 3.67 5.85 -19.33
C PRO A 11 2.93 4.65 -19.93
N LEU A 12 1.69 4.84 -20.36
CA LEU A 12 0.83 3.80 -20.94
C LEU A 12 1.17 3.42 -22.39
N ASP A 13 2.01 4.15 -23.09
CA ASP A 13 2.51 3.71 -24.41
C ASP A 13 3.35 2.42 -24.33
N GLN A 14 3.75 2.03 -23.13
CA GLN A 14 4.45 0.77 -22.84
C GLN A 14 3.50 -0.43 -22.55
N LEU A 15 2.19 -0.21 -22.36
CA LEU A 15 1.19 -1.27 -22.15
C LEU A 15 1.16 -2.34 -23.27
N ARG A 16 1.67 -2.02 -24.44
CA ARG A 16 1.70 -2.91 -25.60
C ARG A 16 2.60 -4.15 -25.46
N ARG A 17 3.31 -4.30 -24.35
CA ARG A 17 4.19 -5.47 -24.10
C ARG A 17 3.50 -6.67 -23.48
N TYR A 18 2.28 -6.53 -22.98
CA TYR A 18 1.49 -7.62 -22.43
C TYR A 18 0.20 -7.83 -23.24
N ASP A 19 -0.16 -9.07 -23.36
CA ASP A 19 -1.24 -9.72 -24.07
C ASP A 19 -2.38 -8.81 -24.59
N SER A 20 -2.61 -8.88 -25.91
CA SER A 20 -3.72 -8.20 -26.59
C SER A 20 -5.12 -8.65 -26.13
N GLU A 21 -5.21 -9.71 -25.32
CA GLU A 21 -6.46 -10.29 -24.82
C GLU A 21 -6.91 -9.70 -23.46
N VAL A 22 -6.06 -8.91 -22.77
CA VAL A 22 -6.45 -8.31 -21.50
C VAL A 22 -7.35 -7.09 -21.74
N PRO A 23 -8.49 -6.99 -21.03
CA PRO A 23 -9.37 -5.81 -21.13
C PRO A 23 -8.65 -4.51 -20.77
N ARG A 24 -9.08 -3.40 -21.38
CA ARG A 24 -8.44 -2.09 -21.19
C ARG A 24 -8.98 -1.30 -20.02
N ASN A 25 -10.10 -1.73 -19.45
CA ASN A 25 -10.71 -1.10 -18.28
C ASN A 25 -11.24 -2.14 -17.29
N LEU A 26 -11.45 -1.71 -16.04
CA LEU A 26 -11.84 -2.59 -14.93
C LEU A 26 -13.28 -3.11 -15.04
N VAL A 27 -14.14 -2.44 -15.82
CA VAL A 27 -15.51 -2.90 -16.08
C VAL A 27 -15.48 -4.11 -17.00
N ASP A 28 -14.81 -3.99 -18.16
CA ASP A 28 -14.63 -5.09 -19.10
C ASP A 28 -13.87 -6.27 -18.46
N LEU A 29 -12.98 -5.99 -17.48
CA LEU A 29 -12.27 -7.03 -16.75
C LEU A 29 -13.26 -7.88 -15.93
N LEU A 30 -14.21 -7.25 -15.22
CA LEU A 30 -15.26 -7.96 -14.51
C LEU A 30 -16.17 -8.73 -15.47
N ASP A 31 -16.60 -8.10 -16.57
CA ASP A 31 -17.48 -8.73 -17.56
C ASP A 31 -16.84 -9.99 -18.15
N ARG A 32 -15.54 -9.95 -18.45
CA ARG A 32 -14.78 -11.13 -18.89
C ARG A 32 -14.81 -12.23 -17.85
N THR A 33 -14.59 -11.90 -16.59
CA THR A 33 -14.57 -12.90 -15.50
C THR A 33 -15.94 -13.52 -15.30
N VAL A 34 -17.00 -12.71 -15.31
CA VAL A 34 -18.39 -13.19 -15.23
C VAL A 34 -18.73 -14.12 -16.41
N ALA A 35 -18.31 -13.77 -17.61
CA ALA A 35 -18.56 -14.62 -18.80
C ALA A 35 -17.91 -16.00 -18.70
N HIS A 36 -16.75 -16.11 -18.06
CA HIS A 36 -16.01 -17.37 -17.93
C HIS A 36 -16.37 -18.19 -16.68
N ARG A 37 -16.75 -17.52 -15.57
CA ARG A 37 -16.94 -18.13 -14.25
C ARG A 37 -18.20 -17.66 -13.52
N PRO A 38 -19.39 -17.62 -14.18
CA PRO A 38 -20.58 -16.98 -13.63
C PRO A 38 -21.02 -17.52 -12.26
N ASN A 39 -20.85 -18.81 -12.04
CA ASN A 39 -21.36 -19.52 -10.86
C ASN A 39 -20.29 -19.79 -9.80
N ASP A 40 -19.02 -19.46 -10.07
CA ASP A 40 -17.95 -19.64 -9.10
C ASP A 40 -18.08 -18.56 -8.01
N ARG A 41 -17.62 -18.89 -6.79
CA ARG A 41 -17.60 -17.95 -5.67
C ARG A 41 -16.64 -16.81 -6.00
N ALA A 42 -17.13 -15.59 -5.89
CA ALA A 42 -16.34 -14.38 -6.11
C ALA A 42 -15.80 -13.83 -4.80
N PHE A 43 -16.70 -13.41 -3.92
CA PHE A 43 -16.35 -12.79 -2.65
C PHE A 43 -17.10 -13.45 -1.49
N ILE A 44 -16.38 -13.53 -0.37
CA ILE A 44 -16.90 -14.01 0.92
C ILE A 44 -16.55 -12.93 1.96
N ASP A 45 -17.51 -12.49 2.75
CA ASP A 45 -17.30 -11.70 3.97
C ASP A 45 -18.05 -12.33 5.16
N ASP A 46 -18.02 -11.67 6.32
CA ASP A 46 -18.59 -12.22 7.57
C ASP A 46 -20.06 -12.62 7.46
N HIS A 47 -20.78 -12.12 6.47
CA HIS A 47 -22.25 -12.21 6.38
C HIS A 47 -22.72 -12.88 5.08
N THR A 48 -21.92 -12.85 4.03
CA THR A 48 -22.41 -13.13 2.68
C THR A 48 -21.37 -13.84 1.83
N VAL A 49 -21.86 -14.72 0.96
CA VAL A 49 -21.09 -15.33 -0.14
C VAL A 49 -21.79 -14.95 -1.43
N VAL A 50 -21.07 -14.40 -2.38
CA VAL A 50 -21.59 -14.06 -3.71
C VAL A 50 -20.81 -14.75 -4.81
N THR A 51 -21.52 -15.18 -5.86
CA THR A 51 -20.93 -15.64 -7.11
C THR A 51 -20.55 -14.44 -8.00
N TRP A 52 -19.77 -14.69 -9.06
CA TRP A 52 -19.42 -13.63 -10.01
C TRP A 52 -20.66 -13.01 -10.67
N SER A 53 -21.67 -13.81 -11.03
CA SER A 53 -22.95 -13.28 -11.57
C SER A 53 -23.70 -12.45 -10.56
N GLU A 54 -23.77 -12.86 -9.30
CA GLU A 54 -24.42 -12.10 -8.25
C GLU A 54 -23.68 -10.81 -7.96
N PHE A 55 -22.35 -10.84 -7.89
CA PHE A 55 -21.53 -9.65 -7.72
C PHE A 55 -21.77 -8.63 -8.84
N ALA A 56 -21.76 -9.04 -10.12
CA ALA A 56 -22.06 -8.15 -11.24
C ALA A 56 -23.47 -7.56 -11.17
N ARG A 57 -24.47 -8.39 -10.79
CA ARG A 57 -25.86 -7.92 -10.62
C ARG A 57 -25.96 -6.86 -9.53
N ILE A 58 -25.37 -7.10 -8.36
CA ILE A 58 -25.37 -6.18 -7.22
C ILE A 58 -24.63 -4.88 -7.59
N THR A 59 -23.53 -5.00 -8.29
CA THR A 59 -22.76 -3.86 -8.81
C THR A 59 -23.62 -2.97 -9.71
N THR A 60 -24.36 -3.56 -10.65
CA THR A 60 -25.24 -2.80 -11.54
C THR A 60 -26.40 -2.12 -10.79
N VAL A 61 -26.99 -2.79 -9.79
CA VAL A 61 -28.02 -2.20 -8.91
C VAL A 61 -27.45 -0.99 -8.15
N THR A 62 -26.27 -1.15 -7.60
CA THR A 62 -25.56 -0.07 -6.88
C THR A 62 -25.24 1.10 -7.82
N ALA A 63 -24.78 0.83 -9.05
CA ALA A 63 -24.49 1.86 -10.04
C ALA A 63 -25.75 2.68 -10.40
N ARG A 64 -26.91 2.02 -10.62
CA ARG A 64 -28.20 2.69 -10.87
C ARG A 64 -28.58 3.62 -9.72
N ALA A 65 -28.40 3.16 -8.49
CA ALA A 65 -28.71 3.96 -7.31
C ALA A 65 -27.76 5.17 -7.17
N ILE A 66 -26.45 4.99 -7.43
CA ILE A 66 -25.47 6.09 -7.44
C ILE A 66 -25.82 7.08 -8.56
N ALA A 67 -26.17 6.62 -9.76
CA ALA A 67 -26.57 7.47 -10.87
C ALA A 67 -27.82 8.31 -10.53
N SER A 68 -28.80 7.76 -9.76
CA SER A 68 -29.98 8.50 -9.29
C SER A 68 -29.64 9.67 -8.35
N LYS A 69 -28.43 9.71 -7.81
CA LYS A 69 -27.89 10.83 -7.02
C LYS A 69 -27.20 11.89 -7.87
N GLY A 70 -27.23 11.75 -9.20
CA GLY A 70 -26.66 12.70 -10.15
C GLY A 70 -25.19 12.45 -10.49
N VAL A 71 -24.62 11.31 -10.08
CA VAL A 71 -23.24 10.93 -10.41
C VAL A 71 -23.15 10.43 -11.85
N GLY A 72 -22.17 10.92 -12.59
CA GLY A 72 -21.88 10.55 -13.97
C GLY A 72 -20.36 10.48 -14.27
N PRO A 73 -20.02 10.39 -15.56
CA PRO A 73 -18.63 10.26 -15.97
C PRO A 73 -17.72 11.40 -15.48
N GLY A 74 -16.56 11.04 -14.92
CA GLY A 74 -15.58 11.98 -14.38
C GLY A 74 -15.90 12.54 -13.00
N ASP A 75 -17.08 12.28 -12.44
CA ASP A 75 -17.40 12.64 -11.07
C ASP A 75 -16.59 11.79 -10.08
N ARG A 76 -16.32 12.34 -8.90
CA ARG A 76 -15.64 11.64 -7.80
C ARG A 76 -16.69 11.13 -6.84
N VAL A 77 -16.57 9.86 -6.47
CA VAL A 77 -17.37 9.27 -5.39
C VAL A 77 -16.44 8.79 -4.30
N ALA A 78 -16.52 9.43 -3.14
CA ALA A 78 -15.76 9.04 -1.97
C ALA A 78 -16.41 7.85 -1.26
N VAL A 79 -15.59 6.90 -0.78
CA VAL A 79 -16.09 5.71 -0.08
C VAL A 79 -15.35 5.53 1.24
N LEU A 80 -16.07 5.63 2.34
CA LEU A 80 -15.58 5.47 3.71
C LEU A 80 -16.16 4.18 4.31
N ALA A 81 -15.49 3.05 4.07
CA ALA A 81 -15.95 1.75 4.53
C ALA A 81 -14.77 0.83 4.91
N GLY A 82 -15.05 -0.21 5.68
CA GLY A 82 -14.12 -1.32 5.91
C GLY A 82 -14.17 -2.32 4.75
N ASN A 83 -13.21 -3.27 4.73
CA ASN A 83 -13.22 -4.36 3.76
C ASN A 83 -14.54 -5.12 3.79
N GLY A 84 -15.03 -5.50 2.64
CA GLY A 84 -16.28 -6.24 2.50
C GLY A 84 -16.86 -6.16 1.09
N ILE A 85 -17.86 -6.98 0.83
CA ILE A 85 -18.59 -6.99 -0.43
C ILE A 85 -19.19 -5.61 -0.74
N PRO A 86 -19.77 -4.85 0.22
CA PRO A 86 -20.29 -3.51 -0.06
C PRO A 86 -19.25 -2.55 -0.62
N LEU A 87 -18.05 -2.50 -0.01
CA LEU A 87 -16.97 -1.64 -0.48
C LEU A 87 -16.49 -2.05 -1.88
N THR A 88 -16.29 -3.35 -2.09
CA THR A 88 -15.87 -3.90 -3.38
C THR A 88 -16.92 -3.60 -4.47
N THR A 89 -18.19 -3.81 -4.16
CA THR A 89 -19.33 -3.49 -5.04
C THR A 89 -19.36 -2.00 -5.40
N ALA A 90 -19.13 -1.11 -4.42
CA ALA A 90 -19.14 0.33 -4.65
C ALA A 90 -18.05 0.75 -5.67
N TYR A 91 -16.84 0.18 -5.61
CA TYR A 91 -15.79 0.50 -6.58
C TYR A 91 -16.20 0.17 -8.01
N TRP A 92 -16.69 -1.06 -8.26
CA TRP A 92 -17.12 -1.45 -9.60
C TRP A 92 -18.36 -0.69 -10.07
N ALA A 93 -19.28 -0.36 -9.18
CA ALA A 93 -20.44 0.47 -9.50
C ALA A 93 -20.05 1.89 -9.94
N ILE A 94 -19.08 2.49 -9.24
CA ILE A 94 -18.52 3.79 -9.59
C ILE A 94 -17.86 3.74 -10.98
N TRP A 95 -17.07 2.70 -11.26
CA TRP A 95 -16.41 2.53 -12.56
C TRP A 95 -17.40 2.28 -13.71
N GLN A 96 -18.51 1.56 -13.48
CA GLN A 96 -19.56 1.38 -14.48
C GLN A 96 -20.20 2.72 -14.92
N LEU A 97 -20.18 3.73 -14.06
CA LEU A 97 -20.64 5.07 -14.38
C LEU A 97 -19.58 5.95 -15.04
N GLY A 98 -18.35 5.44 -15.21
CA GLY A 98 -17.20 6.24 -15.66
C GLY A 98 -16.78 7.29 -14.62
N ALA A 99 -17.20 7.11 -13.37
CA ALA A 99 -16.82 7.95 -12.25
C ALA A 99 -15.52 7.46 -11.60
N ILE A 100 -14.91 8.31 -10.78
CA ILE A 100 -13.62 8.08 -10.12
C ILE A 100 -13.85 7.70 -8.66
N ALA A 101 -13.40 6.53 -8.24
CA ALA A 101 -13.45 6.12 -6.84
C ALA A 101 -12.43 6.89 -6.00
N VAL A 102 -12.84 7.35 -4.82
CA VAL A 102 -11.95 7.97 -3.83
C VAL A 102 -12.00 7.15 -2.55
N PRO A 103 -11.15 6.10 -2.43
CA PRO A 103 -11.07 5.31 -1.21
C PRO A 103 -10.58 6.14 -0.04
N LEU A 104 -11.34 6.19 1.05
CA LEU A 104 -10.99 6.95 2.25
C LEU A 104 -10.53 6.04 3.37
N ASN A 105 -9.47 6.44 4.04
CA ASN A 105 -8.95 5.73 5.21
C ASN A 105 -9.81 6.02 6.44
N HIS A 106 -10.61 5.06 6.85
CA HIS A 106 -11.52 5.15 8.00
C HIS A 106 -10.83 5.18 9.39
N ARG A 107 -9.49 5.18 9.43
CA ARG A 107 -8.69 5.34 10.65
C ARG A 107 -8.23 6.79 10.86
N LEU A 108 -8.49 7.66 9.90
CA LEU A 108 -8.22 9.10 9.99
C LEU A 108 -9.25 9.80 10.89
N LEU A 109 -8.90 10.98 11.36
CA LEU A 109 -9.83 11.87 12.05
C LEU A 109 -10.77 12.56 11.05
N ALA A 110 -11.90 13.06 11.53
CA ALA A 110 -12.88 13.72 10.68
C ALA A 110 -12.29 14.92 9.92
N ASN A 111 -11.47 15.73 10.58
CA ASN A 111 -10.81 16.89 9.96
C ASN A 111 -9.88 16.48 8.81
N ASP A 112 -9.12 15.38 8.96
CA ASP A 112 -8.26 14.88 7.89
C ASP A 112 -9.07 14.42 6.68
N LEU A 113 -10.19 13.74 6.95
CA LEU A 113 -11.13 13.31 5.90
C LEU A 113 -11.78 14.52 5.22
N ALA A 114 -12.18 15.53 5.99
CA ALA A 114 -12.76 16.76 5.44
C ALA A 114 -11.79 17.50 4.51
N VAL A 115 -10.50 17.52 4.84
CA VAL A 115 -9.44 18.05 3.96
C VAL A 115 -9.38 17.28 2.65
N GLN A 116 -9.43 15.93 2.69
CA GLN A 116 -9.42 15.11 1.47
C GLN A 116 -10.68 15.30 0.64
N LEU A 117 -11.86 15.37 1.30
CA LEU A 117 -13.14 15.65 0.63
C LEU A 117 -13.15 17.05 0.00
N GLY A 118 -12.59 18.05 0.68
CA GLY A 118 -12.45 19.41 0.13
C GLY A 118 -11.51 19.48 -1.07
N ASP A 119 -10.46 18.66 -1.09
CA ASP A 119 -9.51 18.61 -2.19
C ASP A 119 -10.09 17.91 -3.43
N CYS A 120 -10.71 16.73 -3.28
CA CYS A 120 -11.29 16.00 -4.41
C CYS A 120 -12.72 16.43 -4.77
N THR A 121 -13.40 17.21 -3.91
CA THR A 121 -14.76 17.70 -4.14
C THR A 121 -15.70 16.63 -4.73
N PRO A 122 -15.97 15.53 -4.01
CA PRO A 122 -16.76 14.45 -4.57
C PRO A 122 -18.25 14.83 -4.66
N GLY A 123 -18.92 14.35 -5.71
CA GLY A 123 -20.35 14.51 -5.87
C GLY A 123 -21.18 13.68 -4.87
N LEU A 124 -20.55 12.65 -4.29
CA LEU A 124 -21.18 11.75 -3.34
C LEU A 124 -20.15 11.14 -2.38
N LEU A 125 -20.55 10.98 -1.10
CA LEU A 125 -19.83 10.20 -0.09
C LEU A 125 -20.69 8.98 0.28
N LEU A 126 -20.13 7.78 0.12
CA LEU A 126 -20.71 6.53 0.62
C LEU A 126 -20.06 6.17 1.96
N VAL A 127 -20.87 5.97 2.99
CA VAL A 127 -20.39 5.64 4.34
C VAL A 127 -20.87 4.24 4.72
N GLY A 128 -19.93 3.34 4.92
CA GLY A 128 -20.16 1.96 5.32
C GLY A 128 -20.57 1.82 6.77
N ARG A 129 -21.19 0.69 7.10
CA ARG A 129 -21.68 0.34 8.43
C ARG A 129 -20.62 0.54 9.51
N GLY A 130 -21.02 1.13 10.64
CA GLY A 130 -20.13 1.40 11.78
C GLY A 130 -19.17 2.58 11.59
N LYS A 131 -19.30 3.35 10.48
CA LYS A 131 -18.54 4.57 10.23
C LYS A 131 -19.41 5.84 10.26
N ASP A 132 -20.67 5.73 10.66
CA ASP A 132 -21.67 6.80 10.58
C ASP A 132 -21.24 8.09 11.29
N GLY A 133 -20.70 7.99 12.52
CA GLY A 133 -20.25 9.16 13.28
C GLY A 133 -19.12 9.91 12.57
N LEU A 134 -18.14 9.17 12.09
CA LEU A 134 -16.99 9.71 11.34
C LEU A 134 -17.44 10.31 10.00
N GLY A 135 -18.30 9.59 9.26
CA GLY A 135 -18.85 10.05 7.99
C GLY A 135 -19.69 11.31 8.13
N ARG A 136 -20.55 11.42 9.15
CA ARG A 136 -21.34 12.63 9.44
C ARG A 136 -20.45 13.82 9.77
N ALA A 137 -19.43 13.64 10.62
CA ALA A 137 -18.53 14.72 10.98
C ALA A 137 -17.76 15.25 9.75
N ALA A 138 -17.16 14.36 8.96
CA ALA A 138 -16.42 14.74 7.76
C ALA A 138 -17.32 15.40 6.68
N SER A 139 -18.56 14.87 6.51
CA SER A 139 -19.54 15.41 5.56
C SER A 139 -20.03 16.81 5.95
N LEU A 140 -20.25 17.06 7.25
CA LEU A 140 -20.66 18.38 7.74
C LEU A 140 -19.61 19.46 7.46
N GLU A 141 -18.32 19.12 7.63
CA GLU A 141 -17.23 20.04 7.36
C GLU A 141 -17.01 20.31 5.86
N SER A 142 -17.20 19.28 5.01
CA SER A 142 -16.97 19.37 3.56
C SER A 142 -18.22 19.72 2.75
N SER A 143 -19.40 19.71 3.37
CA SER A 143 -20.71 19.89 2.68
C SER A 143 -20.96 18.86 1.57
N THR A 144 -20.38 17.67 1.66
CA THR A 144 -20.52 16.61 0.64
C THR A 144 -21.83 15.85 0.81
N PRO A 145 -22.65 15.67 -0.24
CA PRO A 145 -23.81 14.78 -0.21
C PRO A 145 -23.43 13.37 0.23
N THR A 146 -24.16 12.80 1.19
CA THR A 146 -23.76 11.55 1.84
C THR A 146 -24.88 10.53 1.87
N VAL A 147 -24.53 9.28 1.56
CA VAL A 147 -25.40 8.10 1.73
C VAL A 147 -24.75 7.17 2.74
N PHE A 148 -25.53 6.76 3.73
CA PHE A 148 -25.12 5.80 4.74
C PHE A 148 -25.65 4.42 4.40
N GLN A 149 -24.82 3.39 4.56
CA GLN A 149 -25.27 2.00 4.46
C GLN A 149 -26.28 1.72 5.59
N GLY A 150 -27.47 1.25 5.22
CA GLY A 150 -28.52 0.87 6.16
C GLY A 150 -28.26 -0.48 6.83
N ASP A 151 -29.35 -1.13 7.30
CA ASP A 151 -29.30 -2.48 7.88
C ASP A 151 -29.11 -3.57 6.83
N ASP A 152 -29.21 -3.23 5.55
CA ASP A 152 -28.99 -4.12 4.43
C ASP A 152 -27.49 -4.44 4.24
N ASP A 153 -27.19 -5.58 3.62
CA ASP A 153 -25.82 -6.04 3.39
C ASP A 153 -25.05 -5.18 2.35
N TYR A 154 -25.74 -4.27 1.65
CA TYR A 154 -25.18 -3.41 0.61
C TYR A 154 -25.54 -1.95 0.84
N PHE A 155 -24.84 -1.01 0.18
CA PHE A 155 -25.20 0.42 0.21
C PHE A 155 -26.61 0.69 -0.34
N PHE A 156 -27.04 -0.13 -1.29
CA PHE A 156 -28.34 -0.04 -1.93
C PHE A 156 -28.90 -1.43 -2.19
N SER A 157 -30.04 -1.76 -1.58
CA SER A 157 -30.67 -3.09 -1.68
C SER A 157 -31.91 -3.11 -2.59
N GLY A 158 -32.41 -1.94 -2.98
CA GLY A 158 -33.63 -1.80 -3.76
C GLY A 158 -33.42 -1.78 -5.27
N SER A 159 -34.50 -2.00 -6.02
CA SER A 159 -34.54 -1.83 -7.49
C SER A 159 -34.68 -0.37 -7.92
N GLU A 160 -34.65 0.57 -6.99
CA GLU A 160 -34.79 2.00 -7.25
C GLU A 160 -33.51 2.58 -7.81
N GLY A 161 -33.56 3.12 -9.01
CA GLY A 161 -32.43 3.74 -9.66
C GLY A 161 -32.79 4.14 -11.08
N VAL A 162 -31.91 4.89 -11.74
CA VAL A 162 -32.05 5.27 -13.13
C VAL A 162 -31.23 4.35 -14.01
N ASP A 163 -31.76 4.02 -15.17
CA ASP A 163 -30.97 3.31 -16.17
C ASP A 163 -29.83 4.20 -16.66
N PHE A 164 -28.68 3.59 -16.84
CA PHE A 164 -27.50 4.24 -17.36
C PHE A 164 -26.84 3.38 -18.43
N ALA A 165 -26.03 4.00 -19.26
CA ALA A 165 -25.11 3.29 -20.15
C ALA A 165 -23.68 3.54 -19.66
N THR A 166 -22.90 2.48 -19.54
CA THR A 166 -21.47 2.62 -19.26
C THR A 166 -20.84 3.46 -20.37
N PRO A 167 -20.18 4.58 -20.04
CA PRO A 167 -19.53 5.40 -21.07
C PRO A 167 -18.34 4.64 -21.65
N PRO A 168 -17.85 5.03 -22.82
CA PRO A 168 -16.59 4.50 -23.34
C PRO A 168 -15.45 4.77 -22.34
N LEU A 169 -14.81 3.71 -21.87
CA LEU A 169 -13.66 3.74 -20.97
C LEU A 169 -12.45 3.15 -21.68
N ASP A 170 -11.32 3.81 -21.54
CA ASP A 170 -10.03 3.35 -22.02
C ASP A 170 -9.01 3.18 -20.89
N GLU A 171 -7.82 2.75 -21.21
CA GLU A 171 -6.72 2.57 -20.27
C GLU A 171 -6.25 3.86 -19.59
N PHE A 172 -6.54 5.03 -20.17
CA PHE A 172 -6.13 6.34 -19.65
C PHE A 172 -7.19 6.95 -18.73
N SER A 173 -8.42 6.45 -18.78
CA SER A 173 -9.52 6.94 -17.96
C SER A 173 -9.17 6.80 -16.47
N PRO A 174 -9.28 7.86 -15.64
CA PRO A 174 -9.03 7.78 -14.20
C PRO A 174 -9.99 6.80 -13.52
N ALA A 175 -9.46 5.87 -12.75
CA ALA A 175 -10.25 4.90 -11.99
C ALA A 175 -10.32 5.26 -10.49
N ALA A 176 -9.22 5.76 -9.91
CA ALA A 176 -9.19 6.09 -8.49
C ALA A 176 -8.32 7.29 -8.18
N ILE A 177 -8.66 8.01 -7.10
CA ILE A 177 -7.80 8.98 -6.42
C ILE A 177 -7.50 8.40 -5.05
N MET A 178 -6.24 7.97 -4.82
CA MET A 178 -5.83 7.38 -3.56
C MET A 178 -4.92 8.33 -2.80
N TYR A 179 -5.36 8.74 -1.60
CA TYR A 179 -4.61 9.68 -0.77
C TYR A 179 -3.46 9.01 -0.04
N THR A 180 -2.27 9.60 -0.15
CA THR A 180 -1.07 9.20 0.60
C THR A 180 -0.75 10.26 1.65
N SER A 181 -0.14 9.84 2.77
CA SER A 181 0.43 10.75 3.74
C SER A 181 1.67 11.41 3.13
N GLY A 182 1.49 12.57 2.53
CA GLY A 182 2.59 13.31 1.90
C GLY A 182 3.70 13.62 2.90
N THR A 183 4.91 13.69 2.40
CA THR A 183 6.12 14.03 3.17
C THR A 183 6.11 15.48 3.71
N THR A 184 5.24 16.33 3.15
CA THR A 184 5.03 17.73 3.53
C THR A 184 3.93 17.92 4.56
N GLY A 185 3.37 16.84 5.12
CA GLY A 185 2.27 16.85 6.08
C GLY A 185 0.88 16.97 5.47
N ARG A 186 0.74 17.39 4.20
CA ARG A 186 -0.54 17.41 3.48
C ARG A 186 -0.69 16.15 2.63
N ALA A 187 -1.83 15.47 2.75
CA ALA A 187 -2.15 14.31 1.92
C ALA A 187 -2.17 14.69 0.44
N LYS A 188 -1.63 13.79 -0.42
CA LYS A 188 -1.64 13.95 -1.87
C LYS A 188 -2.52 12.88 -2.50
N GLY A 189 -3.44 13.27 -3.37
CA GLY A 189 -4.28 12.34 -4.13
C GLY A 189 -3.54 11.81 -5.36
N VAL A 190 -3.17 10.54 -5.35
CA VAL A 190 -2.56 9.86 -6.49
C VAL A 190 -3.66 9.38 -7.43
N VAL A 191 -3.59 9.76 -8.70
CA VAL A 191 -4.59 9.39 -9.71
C VAL A 191 -4.13 8.14 -10.45
N ILE A 192 -4.84 7.05 -10.23
CA ILE A 192 -4.62 5.75 -10.86
C ILE A 192 -5.62 5.60 -12.00
N SER A 193 -5.15 5.26 -13.21
CA SER A 193 -6.02 4.93 -14.34
C SER A 193 -6.46 3.47 -14.35
N HIS A 194 -7.48 3.15 -15.15
CA HIS A 194 -7.87 1.77 -15.41
C HIS A 194 -6.70 0.94 -15.91
N GLY A 195 -5.91 1.48 -16.85
CA GLY A 195 -4.73 0.82 -17.41
C GLY A 195 -3.62 0.57 -16.39
N ASN A 196 -3.32 1.53 -15.51
CA ASN A 196 -2.34 1.31 -14.43
C ASN A 196 -2.74 0.11 -13.55
N ALA A 197 -4.01 0.06 -13.14
CA ALA A 197 -4.53 -0.98 -12.26
C ALA A 197 -4.53 -2.36 -12.93
N ILE A 198 -4.92 -2.43 -14.20
CA ILE A 198 -4.90 -3.68 -14.98
C ILE A 198 -3.47 -4.17 -15.19
N GLN A 199 -2.56 -3.28 -15.61
CA GLN A 199 -1.17 -3.65 -15.85
C GLN A 199 -0.51 -4.16 -14.56
N ASN A 200 -0.73 -3.48 -13.43
CA ASN A 200 -0.27 -3.98 -12.14
C ASN A 200 -0.85 -5.37 -11.83
N SER A 201 -2.14 -5.60 -12.09
CA SER A 201 -2.79 -6.90 -11.86
C SER A 201 -2.17 -8.00 -12.71
N VAL A 202 -1.98 -7.76 -14.02
CA VAL A 202 -1.35 -8.72 -14.96
C VAL A 202 0.05 -9.07 -14.48
N THR A 203 0.85 -8.07 -14.15
CA THR A 203 2.23 -8.28 -13.74
C THR A 203 2.34 -8.96 -12.37
N CYS A 204 1.54 -8.48 -11.38
CA CYS A 204 1.50 -9.09 -10.05
C CYS A 204 1.12 -10.57 -10.10
N THR A 205 0.08 -10.93 -10.84
CA THR A 205 -0.36 -12.33 -10.93
C THR A 205 0.69 -13.22 -11.60
N ALA A 206 1.35 -12.72 -12.63
CA ALA A 206 2.38 -13.45 -13.34
C ALA A 206 3.62 -13.73 -12.46
N VAL A 207 4.17 -12.69 -11.78
CA VAL A 207 5.40 -12.86 -10.98
C VAL A 207 5.18 -13.58 -9.66
N THR A 208 3.99 -13.44 -9.05
CA THR A 208 3.67 -14.14 -7.79
C THR A 208 3.23 -15.58 -8.00
N GLY A 209 2.93 -15.99 -9.24
CA GLY A 209 2.40 -17.30 -9.56
C GLY A 209 1.01 -17.57 -8.99
N ARG A 210 0.18 -16.52 -8.81
CA ARG A 210 -1.24 -16.65 -8.46
C ARG A 210 -2.00 -17.38 -9.56
N ARG A 211 -3.01 -18.13 -9.17
CA ARG A 211 -3.81 -18.99 -10.05
C ARG A 211 -5.30 -18.71 -9.86
N SER A 212 -6.07 -19.08 -10.86
CA SER A 212 -7.53 -18.91 -10.84
C SER A 212 -8.26 -19.79 -9.81
N ASP A 213 -7.61 -20.83 -9.31
CA ASP A 213 -8.11 -21.73 -8.26
C ASP A 213 -7.62 -21.35 -6.85
N ASP A 214 -6.82 -20.27 -6.73
CA ASP A 214 -6.44 -19.74 -5.43
C ASP A 214 -7.64 -19.13 -4.69
N ILE A 215 -7.57 -19.21 -3.37
CA ILE A 215 -8.46 -18.49 -2.44
C ILE A 215 -7.61 -17.44 -1.75
N GLU A 216 -7.85 -16.17 -2.11
CA GLU A 216 -7.11 -15.01 -1.60
C GLU A 216 -7.77 -14.49 -0.32
N LEU A 217 -7.03 -14.35 0.78
CA LEU A 217 -7.49 -13.61 1.95
C LEU A 217 -7.04 -12.15 1.84
N ILE A 218 -8.00 -11.24 1.77
CA ILE A 218 -7.76 -9.79 1.73
C ILE A 218 -7.90 -9.23 3.15
N MET A 219 -6.80 -9.20 3.88
CA MET A 219 -6.70 -8.66 5.24
C MET A 219 -6.10 -7.24 5.28
N VAL A 220 -5.44 -6.82 4.20
CA VAL A 220 -4.98 -5.43 4.03
C VAL A 220 -6.17 -4.56 3.63
N PRO A 221 -6.30 -3.34 4.19
CA PRO A 221 -7.43 -2.47 3.83
C PRO A 221 -7.50 -2.18 2.33
N GLN A 222 -8.71 -2.33 1.75
CA GLN A 222 -8.98 -2.06 0.33
C GLN A 222 -8.91 -0.56 -0.03
N PHE A 223 -8.86 0.33 0.95
CA PHE A 223 -8.56 1.74 0.70
C PHE A 223 -7.05 2.00 0.48
N ASN A 224 -6.18 1.02 0.73
CA ASN A 224 -4.76 1.06 0.38
C ASN A 224 -4.53 0.42 -0.99
N VAL A 225 -3.50 0.89 -1.69
CA VAL A 225 -3.13 0.37 -3.01
C VAL A 225 -2.85 -1.14 -2.99
N THR A 226 -2.28 -1.68 -1.91
CA THR A 226 -2.04 -3.12 -1.77
C THR A 226 -3.36 -3.89 -1.74
N GLY A 227 -4.31 -3.49 -0.90
CA GLY A 227 -5.62 -4.17 -0.78
C GLY A 227 -6.43 -4.09 -2.08
N LEU A 228 -6.45 -2.93 -2.74
CA LEU A 228 -7.20 -2.74 -3.98
C LEU A 228 -6.45 -3.28 -5.19
N CYS A 229 -5.25 -2.76 -5.47
CA CYS A 229 -4.56 -3.03 -6.73
C CYS A 229 -3.74 -4.33 -6.73
N SER A 230 -3.23 -4.79 -5.58
CA SER A 230 -2.44 -6.03 -5.50
C SER A 230 -3.22 -7.26 -5.06
N GLN A 231 -4.45 -7.10 -4.55
CA GLN A 231 -5.28 -8.23 -4.10
C GLN A 231 -6.66 -8.24 -4.75
N THR A 232 -7.48 -7.20 -4.58
CA THR A 232 -8.88 -7.21 -5.06
C THR A 232 -8.98 -7.25 -6.58
N ILE A 233 -8.26 -6.39 -7.30
CA ILE A 233 -8.29 -6.39 -8.78
C ILE A 233 -7.67 -7.67 -9.36
N PRO A 234 -6.52 -8.20 -8.85
CA PRO A 234 -6.03 -9.51 -9.23
C PRO A 234 -7.02 -10.67 -9.00
N ALA A 235 -7.79 -10.64 -7.91
CA ALA A 235 -8.83 -11.64 -7.67
C ALA A 235 -9.90 -11.63 -8.77
N VAL A 236 -10.36 -10.43 -9.16
CA VAL A 236 -11.28 -10.30 -10.31
C VAL A 236 -10.63 -10.72 -11.61
N HIS A 237 -9.37 -10.32 -11.85
CA HIS A 237 -8.65 -10.64 -13.10
C HIS A 237 -8.55 -12.15 -13.36
N LEU A 238 -8.21 -12.93 -12.34
CA LEU A 238 -8.07 -14.38 -12.44
C LEU A 238 -9.37 -15.14 -12.18
N GLY A 239 -10.40 -14.48 -11.67
CA GLY A 239 -11.63 -15.13 -11.22
C GLY A 239 -11.42 -16.00 -9.96
N MET A 240 -10.52 -15.57 -9.07
CA MET A 240 -10.26 -16.23 -7.78
C MET A 240 -11.44 -16.01 -6.81
N THR A 241 -11.56 -16.88 -5.81
CA THR A 241 -12.38 -16.56 -4.65
C THR A 241 -11.60 -15.65 -3.70
N ALA A 242 -12.18 -14.55 -3.25
CA ALA A 242 -11.56 -13.66 -2.26
C ALA A 242 -12.37 -13.62 -0.96
N VAL A 243 -11.70 -13.91 0.16
CA VAL A 243 -12.23 -13.77 1.53
C VAL A 243 -11.85 -12.38 2.05
N LEU A 244 -12.82 -11.57 2.43
CA LEU A 244 -12.65 -10.16 2.81
C LEU A 244 -12.73 -10.03 4.33
N LEU A 245 -11.60 -9.71 4.98
CA LEU A 245 -11.57 -9.48 6.43
C LEU A 245 -11.75 -8.00 6.75
N ASN A 246 -12.83 -7.66 7.46
CA ASN A 246 -13.13 -6.31 7.90
C ASN A 246 -12.33 -5.93 9.15
N GLY A 247 -11.10 -5.49 8.95
CA GLY A 247 -10.18 -5.14 10.03
C GLY A 247 -9.32 -6.32 10.46
N PHE A 248 -8.02 -6.07 10.53
CA PHE A 248 -7.04 -7.09 10.87
C PHE A 248 -7.19 -7.56 12.33
N ASN A 249 -7.39 -8.86 12.50
CA ASN A 249 -7.28 -9.59 13.76
C ASN A 249 -6.58 -10.93 13.47
N ALA A 250 -5.52 -11.24 14.21
CA ALA A 250 -4.67 -12.39 13.91
C ALA A 250 -5.39 -13.74 14.14
N GLU A 251 -6.24 -13.84 15.16
CA GLU A 251 -7.03 -15.04 15.44
C GLU A 251 -8.03 -15.30 14.31
N SER A 252 -8.76 -14.24 13.90
CA SER A 252 -9.67 -14.33 12.75
C SER A 252 -8.95 -14.74 11.46
N VAL A 253 -7.72 -14.27 11.23
CA VAL A 253 -6.93 -14.71 10.05
C VAL A 253 -6.66 -16.21 10.12
N VAL A 254 -6.23 -16.74 11.26
CA VAL A 254 -5.98 -18.19 11.45
C VAL A 254 -7.26 -18.99 11.21
N ASP A 255 -8.38 -18.54 11.75
CA ASP A 255 -9.68 -19.22 11.58
C ASP A 255 -10.14 -19.20 10.13
N LEU A 256 -10.09 -18.06 9.44
CA LEU A 256 -10.47 -17.93 8.04
C LEU A 256 -9.58 -18.75 7.09
N VAL A 257 -8.26 -18.80 7.37
CA VAL A 257 -7.33 -19.66 6.60
C VAL A 257 -7.76 -21.12 6.67
N ARG A 258 -8.19 -21.59 7.84
CA ARG A 258 -8.64 -22.98 8.04
C ARG A 258 -10.03 -23.22 7.46
N GLU A 259 -10.97 -22.33 7.73
CA GLU A 259 -12.38 -22.48 7.32
C GLU A 259 -12.53 -22.49 5.81
N HIS A 260 -11.84 -21.56 5.14
CA HIS A 260 -11.96 -21.40 3.68
C HIS A 260 -10.81 -22.02 2.90
N ALA A 261 -9.86 -22.71 3.57
CA ALA A 261 -8.67 -23.26 2.94
C ALA A 261 -7.91 -22.23 2.09
N VAL A 262 -7.69 -21.02 2.67
CA VAL A 262 -7.01 -19.91 2.00
C VAL A 262 -5.64 -20.34 1.50
N THR A 263 -5.33 -20.03 0.24
CA THR A 263 -4.07 -20.43 -0.40
C THR A 263 -3.10 -19.28 -0.58
N SER A 264 -3.58 -18.03 -0.57
CA SER A 264 -2.77 -16.84 -0.82
C SER A 264 -3.21 -15.67 0.06
N THR A 265 -2.26 -14.91 0.57
CA THR A 265 -2.52 -13.63 1.24
C THR A 265 -1.30 -12.72 1.23
N VAL A 266 -1.53 -11.42 1.39
CA VAL A 266 -0.49 -10.40 1.55
C VAL A 266 -0.64 -9.75 2.91
N GLY A 267 0.48 -9.57 3.62
CA GLY A 267 0.50 -8.88 4.91
C GLY A 267 1.76 -8.04 5.11
N ALA A 268 1.68 -7.01 5.94
CA ALA A 268 2.87 -6.34 6.44
C ALA A 268 3.64 -7.27 7.41
N PRO A 269 4.96 -7.07 7.62
CA PRO A 269 5.73 -7.90 8.55
C PRO A 269 5.12 -7.99 9.95
N THR A 270 4.59 -6.90 10.48
CA THR A 270 3.91 -6.88 11.80
C THR A 270 2.63 -7.71 11.84
N MET A 271 1.92 -7.83 10.71
CA MET A 271 0.75 -8.70 10.59
C MET A 271 1.19 -10.16 10.63
N TRP A 272 2.21 -10.53 9.86
CA TRP A 272 2.77 -11.88 9.86
C TRP A 272 3.28 -12.30 11.24
N TRP A 273 3.96 -11.41 11.94
CA TRP A 273 4.38 -11.66 13.32
C TRP A 273 3.20 -12.10 14.20
N ARG A 274 2.11 -11.30 14.21
CA ARG A 274 0.91 -11.57 15.01
C ARG A 274 0.18 -12.84 14.58
N ILE A 275 0.12 -13.12 13.27
CA ILE A 275 -0.49 -14.36 12.74
C ILE A 275 0.27 -15.58 13.27
N LEU A 276 1.60 -15.56 13.21
CA LEU A 276 2.42 -16.67 13.71
C LEU A 276 2.34 -16.85 15.23
N GLU A 277 2.16 -15.77 15.98
CA GLU A 277 1.90 -15.86 17.43
C GLU A 277 0.53 -16.50 17.70
N SER A 278 -0.50 -16.05 17.00
CA SER A 278 -1.86 -16.55 17.16
C SER A 278 -2.02 -17.99 16.66
N ALA A 279 -1.32 -18.37 15.60
CA ALA A 279 -1.34 -19.73 15.08
C ALA A 279 -0.74 -20.74 16.08
N GLY A 280 0.28 -20.35 16.86
CA GLY A 280 0.97 -21.26 17.78
C GLY A 280 1.47 -22.51 17.04
N ASP A 281 1.03 -23.70 17.48
CA ASP A 281 1.33 -24.99 16.85
C ASP A 281 0.38 -25.32 15.67
N THR A 282 -0.57 -24.44 15.35
CA THR A 282 -1.54 -24.67 14.27
C THR A 282 -0.84 -24.50 12.93
N GLN A 283 -0.82 -25.55 12.15
CA GLN A 283 -0.27 -25.51 10.80
C GLN A 283 -1.27 -24.88 9.83
N LEU A 284 -0.84 -23.85 9.09
CA LEU A 284 -1.60 -23.19 8.04
C LEU A 284 -1.24 -23.81 6.67
N THR A 285 -1.44 -25.13 6.54
CA THR A 285 -0.94 -25.94 5.42
C THR A 285 -1.60 -25.63 4.08
N SER A 286 -2.75 -24.95 4.05
CA SER A 286 -3.40 -24.52 2.81
C SER A 286 -2.67 -23.33 2.16
N LEU A 287 -1.92 -22.54 2.93
CA LEU A 287 -1.18 -21.40 2.40
C LEU A 287 -0.09 -21.85 1.43
N ARG A 288 -0.22 -21.47 0.19
CA ARG A 288 0.73 -21.69 -0.90
C ARG A 288 1.59 -20.45 -1.17
N LEU A 289 1.01 -19.26 -0.97
CA LEU A 289 1.67 -17.98 -1.14
C LEU A 289 1.50 -17.14 0.12
N ALA A 290 2.60 -16.84 0.79
CA ALA A 290 2.68 -15.94 1.94
C ALA A 290 3.47 -14.69 1.53
N LEU A 291 2.75 -13.69 1.00
CA LEU A 291 3.35 -12.50 0.42
C LEU A 291 3.46 -11.38 1.46
N TYR A 292 4.46 -10.53 1.30
CA TYR A 292 4.68 -9.41 2.21
C TYR A 292 5.19 -8.16 1.47
N GLY A 293 5.13 -7.02 2.13
CA GLY A 293 5.61 -5.75 1.58
C GLY A 293 5.17 -4.55 2.43
N GLY A 294 5.47 -3.35 1.92
CA GLY A 294 5.11 -2.08 2.55
C GLY A 294 6.02 -1.66 3.72
N ALA A 295 6.88 -2.56 4.22
CA ALA A 295 7.92 -2.30 5.21
C ALA A 295 9.04 -3.33 5.04
N PRO A 296 10.27 -3.07 5.55
CA PRO A 296 11.34 -4.06 5.60
C PRO A 296 10.92 -5.31 6.37
N MET A 297 11.30 -6.49 5.86
CA MET A 297 11.05 -7.78 6.49
C MET A 297 12.25 -8.19 7.33
N PRO A 298 12.14 -8.30 8.67
CA PRO A 298 13.23 -8.80 9.48
C PRO A 298 13.57 -10.26 9.13
N THR A 299 14.84 -10.57 8.94
CA THR A 299 15.30 -11.93 8.60
C THR A 299 14.81 -12.97 9.61
N ALA A 300 14.87 -12.66 10.91
CA ALA A 300 14.37 -13.55 11.96
C ALA A 300 12.86 -13.88 11.84
N LEU A 301 12.06 -12.93 11.34
CA LEU A 301 10.63 -13.18 11.08
C LEU A 301 10.45 -14.07 9.85
N LEU A 302 11.23 -13.85 8.81
CA LEU A 302 11.18 -14.66 7.59
C LEU A 302 11.61 -16.12 7.89
N ASP A 303 12.65 -16.32 8.71
CA ASP A 303 13.07 -17.64 9.17
C ASP A 303 11.95 -18.34 9.96
N ARG A 304 11.28 -17.61 10.84
CA ARG A 304 10.13 -18.13 11.58
C ARG A 304 8.96 -18.48 10.66
N MET A 305 8.64 -17.62 9.67
CA MET A 305 7.64 -17.93 8.64
C MET A 305 8.00 -19.23 7.91
N ASN A 306 9.24 -19.38 7.48
CA ASN A 306 9.72 -20.57 6.77
C ASN A 306 9.63 -21.84 7.62
N SER A 307 9.85 -21.74 8.93
CA SER A 307 9.73 -22.88 9.85
C SER A 307 8.29 -23.32 10.10
N VAL A 308 7.32 -22.39 10.06
CA VAL A 308 5.90 -22.66 10.37
C VAL A 308 5.08 -22.91 9.09
N LEU A 309 5.31 -22.15 8.04
CA LEU A 309 4.56 -22.20 6.78
C LEU A 309 5.29 -23.07 5.74
N THR A 310 5.53 -24.33 6.08
CA THR A 310 6.40 -25.24 5.30
C THR A 310 5.93 -25.54 3.88
N SER A 311 4.65 -25.26 3.56
CA SER A 311 4.06 -25.44 2.22
C SER A 311 4.01 -24.14 1.40
N ALA A 312 4.37 -23.00 2.00
CA ALA A 312 4.22 -21.71 1.35
C ALA A 312 5.51 -21.24 0.66
N SER A 313 5.36 -20.65 -0.51
CA SER A 313 6.38 -19.80 -1.12
C SER A 313 6.23 -18.39 -0.59
N PHE A 314 7.36 -17.73 -0.37
CA PHE A 314 7.41 -16.35 0.12
C PHE A 314 7.68 -15.38 -1.02
N GLY A 315 7.19 -14.15 -0.87
CA GLY A 315 7.50 -13.10 -1.83
C GLY A 315 7.35 -11.71 -1.24
N ASN A 316 8.33 -10.85 -1.55
CA ASN A 316 8.36 -9.44 -1.19
C ASN A 316 8.02 -8.57 -2.40
N GLY A 317 7.01 -7.71 -2.25
CA GLY A 317 6.67 -6.69 -3.24
C GLY A 317 7.04 -5.29 -2.75
N TYR A 318 7.92 -4.60 -3.46
CA TYR A 318 8.21 -3.20 -3.22
C TYR A 318 7.53 -2.30 -4.25
N GLY A 319 6.98 -1.21 -3.76
CA GLY A 319 6.34 -0.17 -4.53
C GLY A 319 5.54 0.77 -3.65
N MET A 320 4.72 1.59 -4.25
CA MET A 320 3.98 2.65 -3.57
C MET A 320 2.67 2.97 -4.29
N THR A 321 1.88 3.88 -3.76
CA THR A 321 0.61 4.27 -4.39
C THR A 321 0.85 4.88 -5.77
N GLU A 322 1.92 5.65 -5.90
CA GLU A 322 2.34 6.33 -7.12
C GLU A 322 2.76 5.35 -8.24
N THR A 323 3.03 4.11 -7.90
CA THR A 323 3.34 3.04 -8.86
C THR A 323 2.22 1.99 -8.94
N CYS A 324 1.03 2.34 -8.52
CA CYS A 324 -0.13 1.45 -8.48
C CYS A 324 0.16 0.11 -7.80
N SER A 325 1.06 0.08 -6.85
CA SER A 325 1.59 -0.96 -6.00
C SER A 325 3.03 -1.37 -6.37
N MET A 326 3.26 -2.54 -6.98
CA MET A 326 4.61 -3.12 -7.09
C MET A 326 5.39 -2.60 -8.29
N VAL A 327 6.71 -2.40 -8.10
CA VAL A 327 7.70 -2.14 -9.16
C VAL A 327 8.84 -3.15 -9.14
N THR A 328 9.08 -3.83 -8.00
CA THR A 328 9.99 -4.96 -7.91
C THR A 328 9.32 -6.12 -7.19
N TYR A 329 9.85 -7.30 -7.39
CA TYR A 329 9.43 -8.51 -6.72
C TYR A 329 10.63 -9.41 -6.40
N LEU A 330 10.64 -9.92 -5.17
CA LEU A 330 11.54 -10.95 -4.68
C LEU A 330 10.70 -12.18 -4.34
N GLY A 331 10.92 -13.30 -5.00
CA GLY A 331 10.07 -14.47 -4.76
C GLY A 331 10.81 -15.79 -4.97
N GLY A 332 10.14 -16.90 -4.61
CA GLY A 332 10.70 -18.22 -4.71
C GLY A 332 11.89 -18.44 -3.77
N GLU A 333 12.95 -19.09 -4.25
CA GLU A 333 14.16 -19.37 -3.47
C GLU A 333 14.93 -18.08 -3.12
N ASP A 334 14.85 -17.05 -3.98
CA ASP A 334 15.51 -15.77 -3.75
C ASP A 334 14.95 -15.04 -2.52
N ALA A 335 13.68 -15.25 -2.16
CA ALA A 335 13.06 -14.63 -0.98
C ALA A 335 13.79 -14.97 0.33
N LEU A 336 14.42 -16.14 0.41
CA LEU A 336 15.19 -16.57 1.58
C LEU A 336 16.67 -16.24 1.45
N SER A 337 17.25 -16.38 0.24
CA SER A 337 18.69 -16.18 0.01
C SER A 337 19.10 -14.71 -0.11
N HIS A 338 18.14 -13.81 -0.41
CA HIS A 338 18.34 -12.37 -0.57
C HIS A 338 17.34 -11.57 0.26
N ALA A 339 17.11 -12.01 1.50
CA ALA A 339 16.08 -11.46 2.39
C ALA A 339 16.20 -9.95 2.65
N GLU A 340 17.41 -9.38 2.50
CA GLU A 340 17.70 -7.95 2.61
C GLU A 340 17.24 -7.14 1.39
N SER A 341 16.88 -7.81 0.30
CA SER A 341 16.49 -7.18 -0.96
C SER A 341 14.98 -7.03 -1.10
N VAL A 342 14.57 -6.11 -1.95
CA VAL A 342 13.20 -6.00 -2.47
C VAL A 342 13.04 -6.63 -3.86
N GLY A 343 14.03 -7.40 -4.28
CA GLY A 343 14.02 -8.19 -5.52
C GLY A 343 14.50 -7.43 -6.74
N GLN A 344 13.96 -7.86 -7.87
CA GLN A 344 14.32 -7.37 -9.20
C GLN A 344 13.15 -6.56 -9.79
N PRO A 345 13.42 -5.65 -10.75
CA PRO A 345 12.36 -4.92 -11.45
C PRO A 345 11.36 -5.88 -12.10
N LEU A 346 10.08 -5.52 -12.04
CA LEU A 346 9.04 -6.26 -12.73
C LEU A 346 9.25 -6.24 -14.26
N PRO A 347 8.79 -7.25 -15.02
CA PRO A 347 9.07 -7.40 -16.44
C PRO A 347 8.74 -6.18 -17.32
N VAL A 348 7.82 -5.30 -16.86
CA VAL A 348 7.40 -4.10 -17.58
C VAL A 348 7.89 -2.80 -16.94
N THR A 349 8.77 -2.91 -15.94
CA THR A 349 9.31 -1.79 -15.18
C THR A 349 10.74 -1.53 -15.62
N ASP A 350 10.99 -0.35 -16.16
CA ASP A 350 12.35 0.18 -16.24
C ASP A 350 12.67 0.81 -14.88
N LEU A 351 13.78 0.40 -14.27
CA LEU A 351 14.25 0.90 -12.99
C LEU A 351 15.72 1.28 -13.10
N ARG A 352 16.06 2.44 -12.55
CA ARG A 352 17.45 2.92 -12.45
C ARG A 352 17.74 3.36 -11.02
N ILE A 353 19.01 3.30 -10.65
CA ILE A 353 19.50 3.91 -9.41
C ILE A 353 20.42 5.05 -9.84
N VAL A 354 20.05 6.28 -9.52
CA VAL A 354 20.69 7.50 -10.00
C VAL A 354 21.18 8.38 -8.87
N ASP A 355 22.20 9.15 -9.13
CA ASP A 355 22.57 10.26 -8.27
C ASP A 355 21.49 11.35 -8.32
N PRO A 356 20.91 11.75 -7.17
CA PRO A 356 19.75 12.65 -7.16
C PRO A 356 20.05 14.09 -7.65
N GLU A 357 21.32 14.50 -7.72
CA GLU A 357 21.69 15.83 -8.20
C GLU A 357 21.95 15.85 -9.71
N SER A 358 22.67 14.85 -10.21
CA SER A 358 23.08 14.78 -11.62
C SER A 358 22.13 13.95 -12.50
N ASN A 359 21.24 13.15 -11.91
CA ASN A 359 20.33 12.20 -12.57
C ASN A 359 21.10 11.16 -13.45
N GLN A 360 22.37 10.91 -13.14
CA GLN A 360 23.21 9.90 -13.81
C GLN A 360 23.17 8.60 -13.02
N ASP A 361 23.28 7.46 -13.71
CA ASP A 361 23.38 6.16 -13.06
C ASP A 361 24.58 6.12 -12.10
N VAL A 362 24.38 5.60 -10.91
CA VAL A 362 25.47 5.36 -9.97
C VAL A 362 26.19 4.05 -10.29
N GLU A 363 27.45 3.92 -9.85
CA GLU A 363 28.18 2.65 -9.96
C GLU A 363 27.48 1.55 -9.14
N SER A 364 27.58 0.30 -9.61
CA SER A 364 27.02 -0.86 -8.89
C SER A 364 27.55 -0.91 -7.46
N GLY A 365 26.63 -1.12 -6.51
CA GLY A 365 26.91 -1.10 -5.07
C GLY A 365 26.88 0.29 -4.43
N SER A 366 26.92 1.37 -5.22
CA SER A 366 26.75 2.73 -4.70
C SER A 366 25.29 3.04 -4.42
N VAL A 367 25.04 3.93 -3.45
CA VAL A 367 23.69 4.38 -3.11
C VAL A 367 23.26 5.51 -4.03
N GLY A 368 22.04 5.39 -4.57
CA GLY A 368 21.39 6.44 -5.35
C GLY A 368 19.88 6.40 -5.17
N GLU A 369 19.18 7.33 -5.78
CA GLU A 369 17.71 7.35 -5.82
C GLU A 369 17.18 6.28 -6.77
N VAL A 370 16.17 5.55 -6.33
CA VAL A 370 15.39 4.68 -7.22
C VAL A 370 14.47 5.54 -8.06
N ILE A 371 14.63 5.48 -9.38
CA ILE A 371 13.68 6.04 -10.33
C ILE A 371 13.06 4.94 -11.17
N VAL A 372 11.78 5.08 -11.46
CA VAL A 372 11.02 4.02 -12.16
C VAL A 372 10.22 4.59 -13.32
N LYS A 373 10.07 3.77 -14.36
CA LYS A 373 9.25 4.06 -15.52
C LYS A 373 8.52 2.79 -15.95
N GLY A 374 7.24 2.91 -16.23
CA GLY A 374 6.44 1.76 -16.65
C GLY A 374 4.95 2.03 -16.64
N PRO A 375 4.16 1.13 -17.21
CA PRO A 375 2.72 1.31 -17.37
C PRO A 375 1.94 1.29 -16.05
N GLN A 376 2.53 0.78 -14.97
CA GLN A 376 1.95 0.81 -13.62
C GLN A 376 2.16 2.15 -12.90
N VAL A 377 3.03 3.04 -13.40
CA VAL A 377 3.22 4.38 -12.82
C VAL A 377 1.93 5.19 -13.00
N ALA A 378 1.40 5.72 -11.91
CA ALA A 378 0.17 6.49 -11.88
C ALA A 378 0.22 7.69 -12.84
N ILE A 379 -0.94 8.13 -13.31
CA ILE A 379 -1.00 9.20 -14.32
C ILE A 379 -0.72 10.59 -13.77
N GLY A 380 -0.80 10.78 -12.44
CA GLY A 380 -0.47 12.07 -11.83
C GLY A 380 -0.96 12.22 -10.42
N TYR A 381 -0.82 13.44 -9.90
CA TYR A 381 -1.44 13.88 -8.65
C TYR A 381 -2.70 14.71 -8.94
N TRP A 382 -3.73 14.50 -8.12
CA TRP A 382 -4.90 15.36 -8.11
C TRP A 382 -4.57 16.69 -7.46
N ILE A 383 -4.67 17.78 -8.19
CA ILE A 383 -4.38 19.13 -7.73
C ILE A 383 -5.45 20.08 -8.27
N GLU A 384 -6.21 20.72 -7.40
CA GLU A 384 -7.20 21.76 -7.75
C GLU A 384 -8.15 21.35 -8.88
N GLY A 385 -8.66 20.11 -8.84
CA GLY A 385 -9.60 19.61 -9.83
C GLY A 385 -8.99 19.09 -11.12
N THR A 386 -7.66 19.05 -11.23
CA THR A 386 -6.93 18.59 -12.41
C THR A 386 -5.89 17.52 -12.06
N VAL A 387 -5.40 16.80 -13.08
CA VAL A 387 -4.33 15.83 -12.93
C VAL A 387 -3.00 16.47 -13.32
N ALA A 388 -2.12 16.70 -12.33
CA ALA A 388 -0.77 17.17 -12.57
C ALA A 388 0.18 15.98 -12.81
N PRO A 389 1.10 16.03 -13.79
CA PRO A 389 2.03 14.95 -14.08
C PRO A 389 2.84 14.53 -12.85
N LEU A 390 3.02 13.22 -12.68
CA LEU A 390 3.81 12.60 -11.62
C LEU A 390 5.28 12.42 -12.03
N VAL A 391 5.52 12.26 -13.33
CA VAL A 391 6.82 11.93 -13.91
C VAL A 391 7.56 13.16 -14.42
N ASP A 392 8.87 13.07 -14.51
CA ASP A 392 9.71 14.08 -15.15
C ASP A 392 9.52 14.14 -16.68
N ARG A 393 10.31 14.99 -17.35
CA ARG A 393 10.23 15.19 -18.82
C ARG A 393 10.58 13.94 -19.64
N ASP A 394 11.35 13.03 -19.07
CA ASP A 394 11.80 11.80 -19.70
C ASP A 394 10.90 10.61 -19.35
N GLY A 395 9.84 10.85 -18.55
CA GLY A 395 8.86 9.86 -18.13
C GLY A 395 9.28 9.04 -16.90
N TRP A 396 10.27 9.49 -16.13
CA TRP A 396 10.70 8.83 -14.90
C TRP A 396 9.98 9.39 -13.69
N TYR A 397 9.56 8.48 -12.81
CA TYR A 397 9.05 8.81 -11.49
C TYR A 397 10.18 8.68 -10.47
N HIS A 398 10.45 9.75 -9.74
CA HIS A 398 11.40 9.83 -8.64
C HIS A 398 10.74 9.35 -7.36
N THR A 399 11.18 8.18 -6.84
CA THR A 399 10.50 7.55 -5.70
C THR A 399 10.81 8.23 -4.36
N GLY A 400 11.94 8.92 -4.28
CA GLY A 400 12.49 9.43 -3.03
C GLY A 400 13.07 8.33 -2.12
N ASP A 401 13.16 7.10 -2.59
CA ASP A 401 13.79 5.99 -1.88
C ASP A 401 15.23 5.81 -2.37
N ALA A 402 16.17 5.67 -1.44
CA ALA A 402 17.57 5.36 -1.72
C ALA A 402 17.79 3.85 -1.73
N ALA A 403 18.54 3.35 -2.70
CA ALA A 403 18.86 1.93 -2.82
C ALA A 403 20.25 1.70 -3.41
N ARG A 404 20.67 0.44 -3.38
CA ARG A 404 21.86 -0.10 -4.07
C ARG A 404 21.46 -1.24 -4.98
N LEU A 405 22.18 -1.42 -6.06
CA LEU A 405 22.10 -2.62 -6.89
C LEU A 405 23.24 -3.57 -6.48
N ILE A 406 22.92 -4.74 -5.94
CA ILE A 406 23.89 -5.75 -5.51
C ILE A 406 23.50 -7.06 -6.21
N ASP A 407 24.40 -7.60 -7.02
CA ASP A 407 24.21 -8.87 -7.75
C ASP A 407 22.90 -8.97 -8.55
N GLY A 408 22.40 -7.82 -9.05
CA GLY A 408 21.15 -7.72 -9.80
C GLY A 408 19.90 -7.55 -8.94
N PHE A 409 20.05 -7.48 -7.62
CA PHE A 409 18.96 -7.25 -6.67
C PHE A 409 18.98 -5.82 -6.11
N ILE A 410 17.80 -5.25 -5.91
CA ILE A 410 17.61 -3.93 -5.33
C ILE A 410 17.57 -4.06 -3.80
N VAL A 411 18.52 -3.41 -3.13
CA VAL A 411 18.59 -3.34 -1.66
C VAL A 411 18.28 -1.92 -1.24
N LEU A 412 17.14 -1.71 -0.56
CA LEU A 412 16.75 -0.40 -0.05
C LEU A 412 17.71 0.04 1.06
N ALA A 413 18.13 1.29 1.01
CA ALA A 413 19.01 1.87 2.02
C ALA A 413 18.23 2.76 2.99
N ASP A 414 17.40 3.68 2.48
CA ASP A 414 16.56 4.58 3.28
C ASP A 414 15.61 5.40 2.39
N ARG A 415 14.84 6.30 3.02
CA ARG A 415 14.25 7.46 2.34
C ARG A 415 15.28 8.56 2.22
N LEU A 416 15.46 9.17 1.04
CA LEU A 416 16.46 10.24 0.83
C LEU A 416 16.38 11.36 1.87
N LYS A 417 15.15 11.74 2.25
CA LYS A 417 14.89 12.77 3.27
C LYS A 417 15.08 12.30 4.71
N GLU A 418 15.20 10.99 4.95
CA GLU A 418 15.39 10.36 6.27
C GLU A 418 16.85 9.98 6.51
N VAL A 419 17.70 10.10 5.48
CA VAL A 419 19.16 9.90 5.59
C VAL A 419 19.73 10.86 6.62
N ILE A 420 20.37 10.32 7.63
CA ILE A 420 20.97 11.09 8.73
C ILE A 420 22.31 11.66 8.27
N LYS A 421 22.48 12.97 8.37
CA LYS A 421 23.69 13.68 7.95
C LYS A 421 24.56 14.02 9.16
N ARG A 422 25.59 13.20 9.44
CA ARG A 422 26.45 13.32 10.60
C ARG A 422 27.91 13.58 10.20
N GLY A 423 28.38 14.82 10.41
CA GLY A 423 29.79 15.17 10.17
C GLY A 423 30.27 14.95 8.74
N GLY A 424 29.38 15.11 7.75
CA GLY A 424 29.65 14.84 6.34
C GLY A 424 29.36 13.40 5.89
N GLU A 425 29.12 12.49 6.82
CA GLU A 425 28.74 11.11 6.53
C GLU A 425 27.22 10.97 6.35
N SER A 426 26.82 10.11 5.42
CA SER A 426 25.41 9.72 5.24
C SER A 426 25.17 8.39 5.97
N ILE A 427 24.27 8.42 6.97
CA ILE A 427 23.90 7.26 7.75
C ILE A 427 22.48 6.85 7.37
N PHE A 428 22.32 5.61 6.99
CA PHE A 428 21.03 5.03 6.61
C PHE A 428 20.38 4.38 7.83
N SER A 429 19.17 4.82 8.15
CA SER A 429 18.48 4.39 9.36
C SER A 429 18.12 2.90 9.33
N ILE A 430 17.79 2.37 8.15
CA ILE A 430 17.42 0.95 7.95
C ILE A 430 18.57 0.02 8.36
N GLU A 431 19.83 0.36 8.03
CA GLU A 431 21.01 -0.44 8.39
C GLU A 431 21.12 -0.63 9.93
N ILE A 432 20.79 0.42 10.67
CA ILE A 432 20.84 0.38 12.13
C ILE A 432 19.62 -0.36 12.68
N GLU A 433 18.44 -0.13 12.10
CA GLU A 433 17.21 -0.82 12.47
C GLU A 433 17.33 -2.34 12.30
N GLU A 434 17.93 -2.82 11.21
CA GLU A 434 18.20 -4.24 10.97
C GLU A 434 19.07 -4.87 12.06
N ILE A 435 20.09 -4.17 12.52
CA ILE A 435 20.94 -4.64 13.63
C ILE A 435 20.15 -4.65 14.93
N LEU A 436 19.34 -3.63 15.19
CA LEU A 436 18.49 -3.55 16.38
C LEU A 436 17.46 -4.69 16.44
N TYR A 437 16.87 -5.08 15.32
CA TYR A 437 15.95 -6.22 15.25
C TYR A 437 16.59 -7.57 15.60
N GLN A 438 17.91 -7.70 15.49
CA GLN A 438 18.63 -8.91 15.89
C GLN A 438 18.86 -8.98 17.40
N HIS A 439 18.65 -7.88 18.13
CA HIS A 439 18.82 -7.85 19.58
C HIS A 439 17.71 -8.66 20.29
N PRO A 440 18.05 -9.57 21.25
CA PRO A 440 17.07 -10.47 21.87
C PRO A 440 15.87 -9.78 22.51
N ALA A 441 16.07 -8.60 23.08
CA ALA A 441 15.03 -7.85 23.79
C ALA A 441 14.22 -6.90 22.89
N VAL A 442 14.63 -6.64 21.65
CA VAL A 442 13.97 -5.66 20.76
C VAL A 442 12.81 -6.32 20.01
N LEU A 443 11.63 -5.71 20.11
CA LEU A 443 10.45 -6.06 19.32
C LEU A 443 10.37 -5.20 18.05
N GLU A 444 10.49 -3.87 18.22
CA GLU A 444 10.46 -2.89 17.14
C GLU A 444 11.51 -1.81 17.38
N ALA A 445 12.05 -1.25 16.30
CA ALA A 445 12.97 -0.12 16.37
C ALA A 445 12.72 0.85 15.23
N ALA A 446 12.93 2.15 15.50
CA ALA A 446 12.95 3.20 14.49
C ALA A 446 14.12 4.15 14.78
N VAL A 447 14.90 4.44 13.75
CA VAL A 447 16.11 5.28 13.86
C VAL A 447 15.90 6.59 13.13
N VAL A 448 16.29 7.69 13.77
CA VAL A 448 16.16 9.05 13.22
C VAL A 448 17.40 9.89 13.50
N GLY A 449 17.64 10.89 12.67
CA GLY A 449 18.61 11.93 12.94
C GLY A 449 17.98 13.03 13.82
N VAL A 450 18.64 13.38 14.91
CA VAL A 450 18.27 14.54 15.73
C VAL A 450 19.31 15.63 15.58
N PRO A 451 18.94 16.93 15.59
CA PRO A 451 19.88 18.02 15.40
C PRO A 451 21.02 18.01 16.43
N ASP A 452 22.24 18.31 15.97
CA ASP A 452 23.42 18.48 16.82
C ASP A 452 24.28 19.62 16.30
N HIS A 453 24.72 20.51 17.19
CA HIS A 453 25.45 21.73 16.82
C HIS A 453 26.87 21.47 16.26
N MET A 454 27.48 20.33 16.58
CA MET A 454 28.83 19.96 16.14
C MET A 454 28.80 19.06 14.90
N TRP A 455 27.88 18.11 14.86
CA TRP A 455 27.86 17.05 13.84
C TRP A 455 26.75 17.22 12.79
N GLY A 456 25.92 18.25 12.91
CA GLY A 456 24.71 18.44 12.11
C GLY A 456 23.57 17.60 12.64
N GLU A 457 23.73 16.28 12.65
CA GLU A 457 22.77 15.34 13.28
C GLU A 457 23.51 14.27 14.08
N LYS A 458 22.82 13.73 15.10
CA LYS A 458 23.17 12.52 15.84
C LYS A 458 22.11 11.45 15.63
N VAL A 459 22.51 10.20 15.81
CA VAL A 459 21.61 9.04 15.66
C VAL A 459 20.84 8.83 16.95
N LEU A 460 19.51 8.81 16.87
CA LEU A 460 18.57 8.40 17.91
C LEU A 460 17.89 7.10 17.50
N ALA A 461 17.90 6.09 18.38
CA ALA A 461 17.11 4.87 18.23
C ALA A 461 15.92 4.89 19.20
N ALA A 462 14.70 4.86 18.69
CA ALA A 462 13.50 4.57 19.46
C ALA A 462 13.25 3.06 19.46
N VAL A 463 13.15 2.44 20.63
CA VAL A 463 13.10 0.99 20.79
C VAL A 463 11.85 0.56 21.56
N VAL A 464 11.12 -0.40 21.03
CA VAL A 464 10.05 -1.12 21.73
C VAL A 464 10.59 -2.49 22.16
N CYS A 465 10.52 -2.79 23.44
CA CYS A 465 10.96 -4.08 23.97
C CYS A 465 9.90 -5.18 23.79
N LYS A 466 10.36 -6.42 23.64
CA LYS A 466 9.47 -7.59 23.70
C LYS A 466 8.83 -7.70 25.09
N PRO A 467 7.61 -8.22 25.21
CA PRO A 467 6.95 -8.42 26.50
C PRO A 467 7.83 -9.22 27.48
N GLY A 468 8.07 -8.64 28.65
CA GLY A 468 8.89 -9.27 29.70
C GLY A 468 10.41 -9.23 29.49
N ALA A 469 10.89 -8.68 28.37
CA ALA A 469 12.31 -8.46 28.14
C ALA A 469 12.75 -7.12 28.72
N TYR A 470 14.01 -7.06 29.17
CA TYR A 470 14.65 -5.84 29.69
C TYR A 470 15.99 -5.62 29.00
N THR A 471 16.30 -4.40 28.68
CA THR A 471 17.58 -3.92 28.16
C THR A 471 17.76 -2.45 28.53
N ASP A 472 18.96 -1.93 28.42
CA ASP A 472 19.26 -0.52 28.65
C ASP A 472 20.01 0.10 27.46
N GLU A 473 20.20 1.42 27.49
CA GLU A 473 20.89 2.17 26.43
C GLU A 473 22.29 1.63 26.16
N GLY A 474 23.05 1.31 27.25
CA GLY A 474 24.41 0.80 27.13
C GLY A 474 24.48 -0.56 26.46
N ASP A 475 23.52 -1.45 26.75
CA ASP A 475 23.42 -2.77 26.13
C ASP A 475 23.10 -2.65 24.64
N ILE A 476 22.12 -1.84 24.27
CA ILE A 476 21.75 -1.56 22.87
C ILE A 476 22.96 -0.97 22.11
N GLN A 477 23.63 0.03 22.67
CA GLN A 477 24.81 0.64 22.04
C GLN A 477 25.97 -0.36 21.90
N ASN A 478 26.20 -1.18 22.91
CA ASN A 478 27.24 -2.22 22.89
C ASN A 478 26.92 -3.31 21.86
N PHE A 479 25.65 -3.65 21.69
CA PHE A 479 25.21 -4.57 20.65
C PHE A 479 25.49 -4.00 19.25
N CYS A 480 25.11 -2.76 19.01
CA CYS A 480 25.35 -2.05 17.74
C CYS A 480 26.86 -1.94 17.42
N ARG A 481 27.72 -1.68 18.43
CA ARG A 481 29.19 -1.56 18.22
C ARG A 481 29.85 -2.83 17.69
N LYS A 482 29.21 -4.00 17.82
CA LYS A 482 29.76 -5.25 17.30
C LYS A 482 29.69 -5.34 15.76
N SER A 483 28.74 -4.62 15.14
CA SER A 483 28.43 -4.75 13.72
C SER A 483 28.48 -3.42 12.95
N LEU A 484 28.43 -2.28 13.65
CA LEU A 484 28.37 -0.96 13.03
C LEU A 484 29.64 -0.14 13.25
N ALA A 485 29.99 0.69 12.29
CA ALA A 485 31.03 1.71 12.47
C ALA A 485 30.62 2.69 13.59
N SER A 486 31.59 3.23 14.31
CA SER A 486 31.35 4.03 15.53
C SER A 486 30.43 5.24 15.32
N PHE A 487 30.49 5.87 14.14
CA PHE A 487 29.65 7.02 13.81
C PHE A 487 28.18 6.66 13.54
N LYS A 488 27.89 5.39 13.25
CA LYS A 488 26.52 4.86 13.04
C LYS A 488 25.86 4.40 14.33
N VAL A 489 26.66 4.11 15.39
CA VAL A 489 26.09 3.68 16.68
C VAL A 489 25.17 4.76 17.23
N PRO A 490 23.94 4.42 17.67
CA PRO A 490 23.01 5.37 18.26
C PRO A 490 23.68 6.15 19.40
N SER A 491 23.61 7.48 19.32
CA SER A 491 24.07 8.37 20.40
C SER A 491 23.09 8.39 21.56
N PHE A 492 21.81 8.14 21.25
CA PHE A 492 20.71 8.14 22.19
C PHE A 492 19.80 6.93 21.90
N VAL A 493 19.27 6.33 22.97
CA VAL A 493 18.27 5.26 22.88
C VAL A 493 17.07 5.65 23.74
N GLU A 494 15.92 5.81 23.10
CA GLU A 494 14.64 6.08 23.76
C GLU A 494 13.80 4.80 23.79
N PHE A 495 13.41 4.35 24.99
CA PHE A 495 12.49 3.24 25.13
C PHE A 495 11.06 3.75 25.13
N VAL A 496 10.24 3.19 24.24
CA VAL A 496 8.84 3.59 24.04
C VAL A 496 7.93 2.37 24.12
N ASP A 497 6.69 2.58 24.56
CA ASP A 497 5.69 1.49 24.60
C ASP A 497 5.26 1.10 23.20
N GLU A 498 5.18 2.08 22.28
CA GLU A 498 4.84 1.87 20.87
C GLU A 498 5.49 2.95 19.97
N LEU A 499 5.80 2.57 18.73
CA LEU A 499 6.27 3.53 17.73
C LEU A 499 5.08 4.34 17.17
N PRO A 500 5.24 5.67 16.98
CA PRO A 500 4.19 6.49 16.40
C PRO A 500 3.92 6.07 14.96
N ARG A 501 2.65 5.79 14.64
CA ARG A 501 2.23 5.33 13.32
C ARG A 501 1.19 6.25 12.72
N ASN A 502 1.21 6.36 11.40
CA ASN A 502 0.11 6.98 10.68
C ASN A 502 -1.10 6.02 10.64
N ALA A 503 -2.23 6.52 10.16
CA ALA A 503 -3.45 5.73 10.01
C ALA A 503 -3.31 4.52 9.05
N GLY A 504 -2.27 4.50 8.20
CA GLY A 504 -1.91 3.36 7.35
C GLY A 504 -1.04 2.30 8.07
N GLY A 505 -0.67 2.54 9.34
CA GLY A 505 0.18 1.64 10.12
C GLY A 505 1.69 1.85 9.94
N LYS A 506 2.11 2.80 9.12
CA LYS A 506 3.53 3.12 8.86
C LYS A 506 4.10 3.99 9.97
N VAL A 507 5.32 3.69 10.44
CA VAL A 507 6.02 4.51 11.44
C VAL A 507 6.24 5.92 10.92
N VAL A 508 5.92 6.92 11.75
CA VAL A 508 6.09 8.35 11.44
C VAL A 508 7.33 8.88 12.15
N LYS A 509 8.49 8.71 11.52
CA LYS A 509 9.80 9.13 12.06
C LYS A 509 9.86 10.61 12.44
N GLY A 510 9.14 11.47 11.73
CA GLY A 510 9.05 12.90 12.04
C GLY A 510 8.48 13.22 13.43
N ILE A 511 7.58 12.38 13.96
CA ILE A 511 7.04 12.55 15.32
C ILE A 511 8.13 12.23 16.36
N LEU A 512 8.92 11.17 16.13
CA LEU A 512 10.05 10.82 17.00
C LEU A 512 11.07 11.96 17.04
N LYS A 513 11.47 12.47 15.86
CA LYS A 513 12.38 13.60 15.72
C LYS A 513 11.88 14.86 16.49
N GLY A 514 10.58 15.16 16.37
CA GLY A 514 9.97 16.32 17.03
C GLY A 514 9.84 16.20 18.56
N ARG A 515 9.66 14.98 19.10
CA ARG A 515 9.63 14.75 20.56
C ARG A 515 10.98 15.04 21.19
N PHE A 516 12.05 14.53 20.60
CA PHE A 516 13.41 14.66 21.13
C PHE A 516 13.91 16.10 21.08
N THR A 517 13.67 16.82 19.98
CA THR A 517 14.06 18.22 19.84
C THR A 517 13.39 19.13 20.90
N ARG A 518 12.20 18.77 21.39
CA ARG A 518 11.51 19.51 22.45
C ARG A 518 12.06 19.22 23.85
N SER A 519 12.52 17.99 24.11
CA SER A 519 13.10 17.63 25.41
C SER A 519 14.46 18.26 25.63
N GLU A 520 15.31 18.34 24.59
CA GLU A 520 16.62 19.02 24.69
C GLU A 520 16.49 20.53 24.90
N VAL A 521 15.48 21.19 24.29
CA VAL A 521 15.24 22.63 24.51
C VAL A 521 14.77 22.90 25.96
N ALA A 522 14.02 21.97 26.56
CA ALA A 522 13.57 22.13 27.94
C ALA A 522 14.68 21.92 28.97
N GLU A 523 15.72 21.12 28.67
CA GLU A 523 16.90 20.95 29.53
C GLU A 523 17.95 22.08 29.36
N ALA A 524 17.96 22.78 28.24
CA ALA A 524 18.86 23.91 28.00
C ALA A 524 18.36 25.22 28.62
N ASP A 525 17.07 25.34 28.92
CA ASP A 525 16.46 26.53 29.58
C ASP A 525 16.28 26.37 31.11
N GLY A 526 16.71 25.27 31.70
CA GLY A 526 16.71 24.99 33.16
C GLY A 526 18.11 24.96 33.74
#